data_2781cf127655c7b43c54eefe1a895c55
#
_entry.id   2781cf127655c7b43c54eefe1a895c55
#
_cell.length_a   1.000
_cell.length_b   1.000
_cell.length_c   1.000
_cell.angle_alpha   90.00
_cell.angle_beta   90.00
_cell.angle_gamma   90.00
#
_symmetry.space_group_name_H-M   'P 1'
#
loop_
_entity.id
_entity.type
_entity.pdbx_description
1 polymer ?
#
loop_
_entity_poly.entity_id
_entity_poly.type
_entity_poly.pdbx_seq_one_letter_code
_entity_poly.pdbx_strand_id
1 'polypeptide(L)'
;ALLSRPIELVGRYAGTTERALSDASYYALENSDERCVFQLASRMNNTVIDGRITCDFDGFIDICFSVIPFWSFSPDQQQIPRLDRLYIDIPVKKEFARLYHYWPNDKTSIIPAANVVNAGALPENGAAFPFKPYLWLGDEFRGLGVSMETDEFIECDGNQCEFLPGEDEVVLRVHLLDHMPAAWQGRADQWCKALNPINYRIGLMATPVKPVTAELRRDWRTFHVFSNFYIDRETGARAAYLHEIPGALKRLEQSGVKWVIFHETSSRAQNYGLIEEPERFRALIEACHAHGMKTMLYFGYEFSTLAPTWYEKADDYLIQTVDGHYTGGWQRMPPQRAFMVCYRGGYSADMIERVRYVMDEYGVDGVYTDGTFVPWECANARHGCGYTGRDGRRHATFPLFAVREHVRRLYEAVHERGGLIDTHQSSCCIAPTLAYCDSYYDGENIQNALIKAVTENRGLTSFLSLPAFRTEYMGKNLGLIDQFIAYSNPDIGWTIEKLCALTLIHDVVPRPRMSGGSTLESVTVDLDYIASLWRALDEFHAETAVWHPYWEPNAIAACETEDAYLSLYENDRVLGVLSNLTMQPKTVSIRTDRPRARNVLTGETFESHDGHITLTVDACKACLLEL
;
A
#
# COMPACT_ATOMS: atom_id res chain seq x y z
N ALA A 1 -6.35 16.35 16.57
CA ALA A 1 -5.95 16.81 15.24
C ALA A 1 -4.54 16.32 14.95
N LEU A 2 -4.29 15.85 13.73
CA LEU A 2 -2.98 15.38 13.27
C LEU A 2 -2.00 16.56 13.08
N LEU A 3 -2.50 17.67 12.52
CA LEU A 3 -1.72 18.87 12.30
C LEU A 3 -1.59 19.71 13.59
N SER A 4 -0.44 20.33 13.76
CA SER A 4 -0.16 21.27 14.87
C SER A 4 -0.71 22.67 14.57
N ARG A 5 -0.68 23.08 13.29
CA ARG A 5 -1.18 24.36 12.76
C ARG A 5 -1.66 24.15 11.31
N PRO A 6 -2.31 25.16 10.68
CA PRO A 6 -2.73 25.04 9.28
C PRO A 6 -1.57 24.76 8.31
N ILE A 7 -1.90 24.10 7.19
CA ILE A 7 -1.00 23.96 6.03
C ILE A 7 -0.81 25.34 5.40
N GLU A 8 0.41 25.69 5.05
CA GLU A 8 0.75 27.01 4.53
C GLU A 8 1.46 26.92 3.19
N LEU A 9 1.01 27.74 2.23
CA LEU A 9 1.77 28.05 1.02
C LEU A 9 2.65 29.27 1.34
N VAL A 10 3.96 29.12 1.28
CA VAL A 10 4.93 30.15 1.66
C VAL A 10 5.71 30.60 0.44
N GLY A 11 5.81 31.89 0.23
CA GLY A 11 6.54 32.48 -0.89
C GLY A 11 7.52 33.58 -0.44
N ARG A 12 8.55 33.79 -1.28
CA ARG A 12 9.49 34.91 -1.15
C ARG A 12 9.71 35.56 -2.50
N TYR A 13 9.70 36.90 -2.50
CA TYR A 13 10.16 37.71 -3.61
C TYR A 13 11.58 38.19 -3.36
N ALA A 14 12.39 38.34 -4.41
CA ALA A 14 13.76 38.78 -4.31
C ALA A 14 13.88 40.08 -3.49
N GLY A 15 14.73 40.05 -2.45
CA GLY A 15 14.93 41.15 -1.54
C GLY A 15 13.86 41.31 -0.45
N THR A 16 12.96 40.35 -0.27
CA THR A 16 11.95 40.34 0.80
C THR A 16 12.11 39.13 1.71
N THR A 17 11.37 39.12 2.83
CA THR A 17 11.27 37.98 3.72
C THR A 17 10.23 36.98 3.20
N GLU A 18 10.36 35.70 3.59
CA GLU A 18 9.36 34.68 3.36
C GLU A 18 8.05 35.02 4.09
N ARG A 19 6.91 34.77 3.43
CA ARG A 19 5.59 35.02 3.99
C ARG A 19 4.63 33.90 3.59
N ALA A 20 3.84 33.45 4.55
CA ALA A 20 2.69 32.61 4.26
C ALA A 20 1.62 33.41 3.50
N LEU A 21 0.90 32.71 2.64
CA LEU A 21 -0.26 33.25 1.92
C LEU A 21 -1.40 33.44 2.91
N SER A 22 -1.74 34.67 3.25
CA SER A 22 -2.72 34.98 4.31
C SER A 22 -4.07 35.50 3.80
N ASP A 23 -4.08 36.14 2.63
CA ASP A 23 -5.26 36.85 2.12
C ASP A 23 -5.94 36.02 1.01
N ALA A 24 -6.47 34.86 1.40
CA ALA A 24 -7.21 33.99 0.48
C ALA A 24 -8.71 34.23 0.59
N SER A 25 -9.36 34.40 -0.56
CA SER A 25 -10.82 34.32 -0.71
C SER A 25 -11.19 32.94 -1.20
N TYR A 26 -12.20 32.33 -0.61
CA TYR A 26 -12.71 31.04 -1.08
C TYR A 26 -14.23 31.03 -1.03
N TYR A 27 -14.85 30.29 -1.92
CA TYR A 27 -16.28 30.05 -1.95
C TYR A 27 -16.58 28.63 -2.43
N ALA A 28 -17.64 28.04 -1.89
CA ALA A 28 -18.05 26.70 -2.24
C ALA A 28 -18.69 26.69 -3.63
N LEU A 29 -18.23 25.80 -4.49
CA LEU A 29 -18.82 25.49 -5.80
C LEU A 29 -19.78 24.31 -5.69
N GLU A 30 -19.45 23.34 -4.85
CA GLU A 30 -20.21 22.13 -4.58
C GLU A 30 -20.12 21.81 -3.09
N ASN A 31 -21.24 21.36 -2.52
CA ASN A 31 -21.30 20.87 -1.15
C ASN A 31 -22.34 19.75 -1.07
N SER A 32 -21.88 18.52 -1.12
CA SER A 32 -22.68 17.30 -1.03
C SER A 32 -22.08 16.35 0.01
N ASP A 33 -22.79 15.26 0.32
CA ASP A 33 -22.29 14.22 1.22
C ASP A 33 -21.11 13.45 0.62
N GLU A 34 -20.97 13.47 -0.71
CA GLU A 34 -19.92 12.77 -1.43
C GLU A 34 -18.68 13.63 -1.67
N ARG A 35 -18.90 14.97 -1.83
CA ARG A 35 -17.84 15.88 -2.25
C ARG A 35 -18.10 17.32 -1.84
N CYS A 36 -17.03 18.01 -1.45
CA CYS A 36 -17.01 19.46 -1.33
C CYS A 36 -15.96 20.04 -2.29
N VAL A 37 -16.34 21.07 -3.04
CA VAL A 37 -15.44 21.76 -3.97
C VAL A 37 -15.40 23.23 -3.64
N PHE A 38 -14.20 23.77 -3.43
CA PHE A 38 -13.96 25.17 -3.14
C PHE A 38 -13.11 25.78 -4.24
N GLN A 39 -13.49 26.99 -4.68
CA GLN A 39 -12.61 27.86 -5.46
C GLN A 39 -11.78 28.70 -4.49
N LEU A 40 -10.49 28.75 -4.72
CA LEU A 40 -9.54 29.57 -3.99
C LEU A 40 -9.00 30.67 -4.89
N ALA A 41 -8.96 31.88 -4.41
CA ALA A 41 -8.25 32.99 -5.05
C ALA A 41 -7.47 33.76 -3.99
N SER A 42 -6.21 34.04 -4.28
CA SER A 42 -5.38 34.85 -3.41
C SER A 42 -4.37 35.67 -4.22
N ARG A 43 -3.86 36.71 -3.60
CA ARG A 43 -2.85 37.56 -4.19
C ARG A 43 -1.65 37.67 -3.25
N MET A 44 -0.48 37.36 -3.77
CA MET A 44 0.80 37.62 -3.10
C MET A 44 1.60 38.60 -3.94
N ASN A 45 1.75 39.85 -3.50
CA ASN A 45 2.40 40.92 -4.26
C ASN A 45 1.89 41.01 -5.73
N ASN A 46 2.78 40.71 -6.68
CA ASN A 46 2.50 40.73 -8.11
C ASN A 46 2.15 39.34 -8.67
N THR A 47 1.69 38.42 -7.83
CA THR A 47 1.33 37.06 -8.24
C THR A 47 -0.07 36.76 -7.75
N VAL A 48 -0.91 36.24 -8.62
CA VAL A 48 -2.22 35.69 -8.29
C VAL A 48 -2.07 34.18 -8.14
N ILE A 49 -2.64 33.64 -7.09
CA ILE A 49 -2.85 32.21 -6.90
C ILE A 49 -4.34 31.96 -7.12
N ASP A 50 -4.65 31.19 -8.13
CA ASP A 50 -6.02 30.76 -8.43
C ASP A 50 -6.07 29.24 -8.38
N GLY A 51 -7.04 28.67 -7.66
CA GLY A 51 -7.04 27.24 -7.43
C GLY A 51 -8.38 26.66 -7.03
N ARG A 52 -8.42 25.35 -7.02
CA ARG A 52 -9.56 24.54 -6.60
C ARG A 52 -9.11 23.51 -5.58
N ILE A 53 -9.88 23.38 -4.52
CA ILE A 53 -9.71 22.34 -3.50
C ILE A 53 -10.93 21.45 -3.56
N THR A 54 -10.72 20.17 -3.81
CA THR A 54 -11.78 19.14 -3.79
C THR A 54 -11.54 18.24 -2.61
N CYS A 55 -12.54 18.06 -1.76
CA CYS A 55 -12.51 17.13 -0.64
C CYS A 55 -13.52 16.02 -0.95
N ASP A 56 -13.04 14.79 -1.13
CA ASP A 56 -13.89 13.61 -1.33
C ASP A 56 -14.35 13.03 0.02
N PHE A 57 -15.43 12.26 0.04
CA PHE A 57 -16.04 11.69 1.26
C PHE A 57 -15.08 10.77 2.05
N ASP A 58 -14.09 10.16 1.39
CA ASP A 58 -13.08 9.30 2.01
C ASP A 58 -11.92 10.09 2.66
N GLY A 59 -12.00 11.43 2.64
CA GLY A 59 -11.00 12.33 3.22
C GLY A 59 -9.83 12.68 2.30
N PHE A 60 -9.86 12.26 1.04
CA PHE A 60 -8.88 12.71 0.06
C PHE A 60 -9.09 14.18 -0.30
N ILE A 61 -8.02 14.96 -0.28
CA ILE A 61 -8.03 16.38 -0.64
C ILE A 61 -7.17 16.59 -1.88
N ASP A 62 -7.78 16.98 -2.99
CA ASP A 62 -7.13 17.32 -4.26
C ASP A 62 -7.02 18.85 -4.38
N ILE A 63 -5.81 19.35 -4.40
CA ILE A 63 -5.47 20.77 -4.48
C ILE A 63 -4.84 21.05 -5.83
N CYS A 64 -5.59 21.72 -6.70
CA CYS A 64 -5.08 22.23 -7.99
C CYS A 64 -4.97 23.73 -7.91
N PHE A 65 -3.78 24.29 -8.20
CA PHE A 65 -3.64 25.75 -8.25
C PHE A 65 -2.65 26.22 -9.30
N SER A 66 -2.91 27.42 -9.79
CA SER A 66 -2.07 28.15 -10.75
C SER A 66 -1.38 29.32 -10.09
N VAL A 67 -0.11 29.46 -10.34
CA VAL A 67 0.68 30.64 -9.95
C VAL A 67 0.79 31.53 -11.19
N ILE A 68 0.14 32.70 -11.15
CA ILE A 68 -0.06 33.59 -12.28
C ILE A 68 0.65 34.91 -12.02
N PRO A 69 1.69 35.28 -12.79
CA PRO A 69 2.33 36.59 -12.66
C PRO A 69 1.33 37.69 -13.03
N PHE A 70 1.24 38.71 -12.18
CA PHE A 70 0.34 39.84 -12.39
C PHE A 70 1.13 41.11 -12.68
N TRP A 71 0.80 41.79 -13.79
CA TRP A 71 1.40 43.06 -14.17
C TRP A 71 0.59 44.23 -13.59
N SER A 72 1.27 45.09 -12.84
CA SER A 72 0.72 46.40 -12.51
C SER A 72 1.00 47.37 -13.68
N PHE A 73 -0.02 48.05 -14.16
CA PHE A 73 0.11 49.09 -15.20
C PHE A 73 0.77 50.40 -14.72
N SER A 74 1.57 50.35 -13.70
CA SER A 74 2.36 51.51 -13.27
C SER A 74 3.56 51.66 -14.20
N PRO A 75 3.79 52.86 -14.82
CA PRO A 75 4.91 53.10 -15.71
C PRO A 75 6.28 52.86 -15.09
N ASP A 76 6.37 52.93 -13.76
CA ASP A 76 7.60 52.74 -12.99
C ASP A 76 7.84 51.27 -12.55
N GLN A 77 6.91 50.36 -12.85
CA GLN A 77 6.99 48.96 -12.47
C GLN A 77 7.06 48.01 -13.66
N GLN A 78 8.02 48.19 -14.53
CA GLN A 78 8.29 47.31 -15.67
C GLN A 78 9.02 46.00 -15.25
N GLN A 79 9.05 45.64 -13.98
CA GLN A 79 9.74 44.44 -13.54
C GLN A 79 8.76 43.28 -13.35
N ILE A 80 9.06 42.16 -13.98
CA ILE A 80 8.41 40.87 -13.72
C ILE A 80 8.55 40.58 -12.22
N PRO A 81 7.48 40.09 -11.56
CA PRO A 81 7.59 39.64 -10.18
C PRO A 81 8.73 38.64 -10.04
N ARG A 82 9.66 38.92 -9.18
CA ARG A 82 10.80 38.04 -8.91
C ARG A 82 10.47 37.12 -7.75
N LEU A 83 9.42 36.30 -7.92
CA LEU A 83 9.15 35.17 -7.04
C LEU A 83 10.34 34.22 -7.14
N ASP A 84 11.14 34.11 -6.10
CA ASP A 84 12.37 33.34 -6.08
C ASP A 84 12.31 32.15 -5.12
N ARG A 85 11.23 32.01 -4.36
CA ARG A 85 10.95 30.84 -3.54
C ARG A 85 9.46 30.59 -3.38
N LEU A 86 9.05 29.33 -3.47
CA LEU A 86 7.68 28.88 -3.19
C LEU A 86 7.72 27.44 -2.65
N TYR A 87 7.08 27.22 -1.52
CA TYR A 87 6.97 25.88 -0.93
C TYR A 87 5.69 25.73 -0.11
N ILE A 88 5.33 24.50 0.19
CA ILE A 88 4.21 24.15 1.06
C ILE A 88 4.76 23.53 2.34
N ASP A 89 4.33 24.07 3.48
CA ASP A 89 4.60 23.51 4.81
C ASP A 89 3.39 22.78 5.34
N ILE A 90 3.59 21.50 5.68
CA ILE A 90 2.59 20.61 6.25
C ILE A 90 3.06 20.20 7.64
N PRO A 91 2.59 20.87 8.70
CA PRO A 91 3.08 20.69 10.06
C PRO A 91 2.34 19.55 10.78
N VAL A 92 2.96 18.40 10.93
CA VAL A 92 2.45 17.24 11.66
C VAL A 92 2.95 17.30 13.11
N LYS A 93 2.07 17.07 14.09
CA LYS A 93 2.48 17.01 15.50
C LYS A 93 3.54 15.94 15.71
N LYS A 94 4.58 16.27 16.47
CA LYS A 94 5.73 15.39 16.69
C LYS A 94 5.36 14.04 17.28
N GLU A 95 4.36 13.99 18.14
CA GLU A 95 3.85 12.75 18.73
C GLU A 95 3.36 11.72 17.69
N PHE A 96 2.89 12.19 16.51
CA PHE A 96 2.40 11.37 15.41
C PHE A 96 3.41 11.23 14.26
N ALA A 97 4.49 11.99 14.24
CA ALA A 97 5.47 12.03 13.15
C ALA A 97 6.70 11.16 13.49
N ARG A 98 6.49 9.88 13.74
CA ARG A 98 7.53 8.93 14.16
C ARG A 98 8.04 8.02 13.06
N LEU A 99 7.18 7.74 12.07
CA LEU A 99 7.43 6.83 10.96
C LEU A 99 7.24 7.56 9.64
N TYR A 100 7.96 7.12 8.61
CA TYR A 100 7.80 7.63 7.26
C TYR A 100 7.94 6.53 6.22
N HIS A 101 7.37 6.74 5.06
CA HIS A 101 7.69 6.01 3.83
C HIS A 101 7.52 6.88 2.58
N TYR A 102 8.06 6.40 1.46
CA TYR A 102 7.92 7.06 0.15
C TYR A 102 7.98 6.07 -1.01
N TRP A 103 7.42 6.48 -2.14
CA TRP A 103 7.42 5.73 -3.39
C TRP A 103 7.92 6.62 -4.54
N PRO A 104 8.60 6.09 -5.59
CA PRO A 104 9.02 4.69 -5.74
C PRO A 104 10.20 4.32 -4.86
N ASN A 105 10.34 3.02 -4.65
CA ASN A 105 11.50 2.46 -3.96
C ASN A 105 12.77 2.75 -4.79
N ASP A 106 13.85 3.10 -4.11
CA ASP A 106 15.14 3.29 -4.76
C ASP A 106 15.68 1.93 -5.20
N LYS A 107 15.61 1.64 -6.50
CA LYS A 107 16.14 0.40 -7.09
C LYS A 107 17.64 0.21 -6.84
N THR A 108 18.34 1.24 -6.40
CA THR A 108 19.75 1.25 -6.08
C THR A 108 20.05 0.94 -4.62
N SER A 109 19.07 0.84 -3.75
CA SER A 109 19.31 0.38 -2.39
C SER A 109 19.63 -1.12 -2.40
N ILE A 110 20.82 -1.45 -2.86
CA ILE A 110 21.52 -2.66 -2.45
C ILE A 110 21.76 -2.47 -0.96
N ILE A 111 20.77 -2.77 -0.25
CA ILE A 111 20.48 -2.86 1.15
C ILE A 111 21.72 -2.74 2.03
N PRO A 112 21.93 -1.60 2.63
CA PRO A 112 22.65 -1.59 3.89
C PRO A 112 21.70 -2.16 4.96
N ALA A 113 22.24 -3.04 5.76
CA ALA A 113 21.61 -3.74 6.86
C ALA A 113 20.37 -3.07 7.47
N ALA A 114 19.30 -3.86 7.64
CA ALA A 114 18.11 -3.54 8.42
C ALA A 114 17.03 -2.64 7.77
N ASN A 115 17.09 -2.33 6.47
CA ASN A 115 15.99 -1.64 5.80
C ASN A 115 15.92 -1.95 4.30
N VAL A 116 15.07 -2.86 3.91
CA VAL A 116 14.85 -3.30 2.51
C VAL A 116 13.73 -2.54 1.81
N VAL A 117 13.07 -1.63 2.51
CA VAL A 117 11.99 -0.78 2.03
C VAL A 117 12.30 0.68 2.34
N ASN A 118 11.71 1.60 1.58
CA ASN A 118 11.85 3.04 1.81
C ASN A 118 10.89 3.52 2.92
N ALA A 119 10.99 2.87 4.07
CA ALA A 119 10.16 3.09 5.23
C ALA A 119 10.95 2.88 6.52
N GLY A 120 10.51 3.48 7.60
CA GLY A 120 11.09 3.26 8.93
C GLY A 120 10.85 4.38 9.91
N ALA A 121 11.64 4.38 10.99
CA ALA A 121 11.63 5.47 11.94
C ALA A 121 12.18 6.75 11.31
N LEU A 122 11.49 7.87 11.56
CA LEU A 122 11.98 9.17 11.11
C LEU A 122 13.32 9.51 11.84
N PRO A 123 14.39 9.84 11.11
CA PRO A 123 15.65 10.23 11.72
C PRO A 123 15.50 11.50 12.58
N GLU A 124 16.24 11.59 13.68
CA GLU A 124 16.21 12.75 14.58
C GLU A 124 16.50 14.08 13.87
N ASN A 125 17.37 14.06 12.87
CA ASN A 125 17.74 15.24 12.08
C ASN A 125 16.84 15.42 10.85
N GLY A 126 15.75 14.64 10.74
CA GLY A 126 14.88 14.64 9.56
C GLY A 126 15.46 13.89 8.37
N ALA A 127 14.85 14.10 7.21
CA ALA A 127 15.26 13.49 5.95
C ALA A 127 14.92 14.43 4.79
N ALA A 128 15.64 14.30 3.69
CA ALA A 128 15.41 15.08 2.49
C ALA A 128 15.49 14.20 1.25
N PHE A 129 14.63 14.45 0.25
CA PHE A 129 14.44 13.61 -0.91
C PHE A 129 14.36 14.44 -2.20
N PRO A 130 14.88 13.95 -3.34
CA PRO A 130 14.50 14.44 -4.64
C PRO A 130 12.99 14.25 -4.84
N PHE A 131 12.47 14.59 -6.02
CA PHE A 131 11.05 14.37 -6.34
C PHE A 131 10.61 12.94 -5.98
N LYS A 132 9.54 12.86 -5.19
CA LYS A 132 8.83 11.62 -4.89
C LYS A 132 7.34 11.82 -5.17
N PRO A 133 6.72 11.00 -6.03
CA PRO A 133 5.29 11.12 -6.32
C PRO A 133 4.41 10.80 -5.10
N TYR A 134 4.93 10.12 -4.10
CA TYR A 134 4.23 9.85 -2.86
C TYR A 134 5.17 9.84 -1.67
N LEU A 135 4.76 10.53 -0.59
CA LEU A 135 5.38 10.52 0.73
C LEU A 135 4.30 10.37 1.80
N TRP A 136 4.63 9.71 2.88
CA TRP A 136 3.77 9.61 4.06
C TRP A 136 4.58 9.84 5.33
N LEU A 137 3.95 10.50 6.30
CA LEU A 137 4.49 10.78 7.63
C LEU A 137 3.42 10.48 8.67
N GLY A 138 3.73 9.66 9.67
CA GLY A 138 2.75 9.25 10.65
C GLY A 138 3.32 8.43 11.81
N ASP A 139 2.44 7.65 12.44
CA ASP A 139 2.75 6.62 13.42
C ASP A 139 2.09 5.28 13.02
N GLU A 140 2.08 4.31 13.92
CA GLU A 140 1.52 2.98 13.67
C GLU A 140 -0.01 2.96 13.49
N PHE A 141 -0.69 4.09 13.76
CA PHE A 141 -2.15 4.16 13.78
C PHE A 141 -2.73 5.26 12.91
N ARG A 142 -1.93 6.26 12.53
CA ARG A 142 -2.39 7.41 11.75
C ARG A 142 -1.26 8.12 11.02
N GLY A 143 -1.61 8.90 10.03
CA GLY A 143 -0.62 9.70 9.30
C GLY A 143 -1.24 10.56 8.22
N LEU A 144 -0.37 11.15 7.41
CA LEU A 144 -0.73 11.97 6.26
C LEU A 144 0.13 11.60 5.06
N GLY A 145 -0.51 11.19 3.98
CA GLY A 145 0.10 11.01 2.67
C GLY A 145 0.04 12.28 1.83
N VAL A 146 1.12 12.58 1.13
CA VAL A 146 1.24 13.67 0.16
C VAL A 146 1.59 13.08 -1.19
N SER A 147 0.88 13.47 -2.24
CA SER A 147 1.04 12.93 -3.59
C SER A 147 1.11 14.00 -4.65
N MET A 148 1.96 13.77 -5.66
CA MET A 148 2.12 14.59 -6.86
C MET A 148 2.41 13.67 -8.05
N GLU A 149 1.92 14.01 -9.25
CA GLU A 149 2.12 13.16 -10.44
C GLU A 149 3.35 13.50 -11.26
N THR A 150 3.90 14.70 -11.08
CA THR A 150 4.95 15.24 -11.96
C THR A 150 5.78 16.29 -11.25
N ASP A 151 7.03 16.40 -11.65
CA ASP A 151 7.97 17.45 -11.32
C ASP A 151 8.12 18.50 -12.45
N GLU A 152 7.24 18.48 -13.47
CA GLU A 152 7.31 19.33 -14.66
C GLU A 152 7.52 20.82 -14.36
N PHE A 153 6.87 21.32 -13.31
CA PHE A 153 6.91 22.73 -12.91
C PHE A 153 7.70 22.99 -11.63
N ILE A 154 8.43 21.99 -11.16
CA ILE A 154 9.26 22.10 -9.97
C ILE A 154 10.65 22.58 -10.36
N GLU A 155 11.10 23.67 -9.75
CA GLU A 155 12.38 24.29 -10.03
C GLU A 155 13.20 24.43 -8.76
N CYS A 156 13.68 23.29 -8.25
CA CYS A 156 14.46 23.20 -7.03
C CYS A 156 15.91 22.79 -7.32
N ASP A 157 16.83 23.40 -6.60
CA ASP A 157 18.24 23.04 -6.63
C ASP A 157 18.53 21.96 -5.58
N GLY A 158 18.18 20.71 -5.85
CA GLY A 158 18.43 19.60 -4.95
C GLY A 158 17.18 18.85 -4.51
N ASN A 159 17.00 18.73 -3.17
CA ASN A 159 15.87 18.00 -2.62
C ASN A 159 14.58 18.79 -2.74
N GLN A 160 13.53 18.10 -3.17
CA GLN A 160 12.21 18.70 -3.30
C GLN A 160 11.39 18.55 -2.03
N CYS A 161 11.55 17.47 -1.31
CA CYS A 161 10.78 17.19 -0.11
C CYS A 161 11.71 17.05 1.09
N GLU A 162 11.30 17.61 2.23
CA GLU A 162 12.07 17.55 3.47
C GLU A 162 11.15 17.26 4.65
N PHE A 163 11.61 16.41 5.57
CA PHE A 163 11.06 16.30 6.91
C PHE A 163 11.94 17.13 7.84
N LEU A 164 11.39 18.20 8.41
CA LEU A 164 12.09 19.18 9.24
C LEU A 164 11.60 19.04 10.68
N PRO A 165 12.31 18.31 11.56
CA PRO A 165 11.94 18.17 12.96
C PRO A 165 12.09 19.49 13.72
N GLY A 166 11.02 19.88 14.43
CA GLY A 166 10.98 20.99 15.38
C GLY A 166 10.83 20.49 16.82
N GLU A 167 10.50 21.40 17.73
CA GLU A 167 10.27 21.08 19.15
C GLU A 167 8.98 20.26 19.32
N ASP A 168 7.84 20.76 18.79
CA ASP A 168 6.51 20.18 18.96
C ASP A 168 5.92 19.60 17.66
N GLU A 169 6.57 19.79 16.53
CA GLU A 169 6.10 19.37 15.21
C GLU A 169 7.23 18.85 14.32
N VAL A 170 6.86 18.12 13.30
CA VAL A 170 7.70 17.84 12.13
C VAL A 170 7.02 18.46 10.92
N VAL A 171 7.70 19.36 10.24
CA VAL A 171 7.17 19.96 9.02
C VAL A 171 7.59 19.12 7.82
N LEU A 172 6.60 18.56 7.11
CA LEU A 172 6.84 18.06 5.77
C LEU A 172 6.79 19.26 4.83
N ARG A 173 7.94 19.63 4.27
CA ARG A 173 8.08 20.72 3.30
C ARG A 173 8.18 20.17 1.90
N VAL A 174 7.37 20.74 1.00
CA VAL A 174 7.42 20.45 -0.45
C VAL A 174 7.85 21.72 -1.16
N HIS A 175 9.08 21.73 -1.67
CA HIS A 175 9.61 22.82 -2.46
C HIS A 175 9.03 22.79 -3.87
N LEU A 176 8.56 23.93 -4.35
CA LEU A 176 8.03 24.11 -5.70
C LEU A 176 8.99 24.96 -6.54
N LEU A 177 9.54 26.03 -5.97
CA LEU A 177 10.49 26.92 -6.62
C LEU A 177 11.56 27.35 -5.60
N ASP A 178 12.84 27.28 -5.98
CA ASP A 178 13.98 27.86 -5.25
C ASP A 178 14.56 29.07 -5.96
N HIS A 179 14.10 29.35 -7.19
CA HIS A 179 14.48 30.51 -7.98
C HIS A 179 13.35 30.92 -8.92
N MET A 180 13.45 32.09 -9.52
CA MET A 180 12.43 32.56 -10.45
C MET A 180 12.25 31.56 -11.61
N PRO A 181 11.01 31.18 -11.94
CA PRO A 181 10.73 30.24 -13.01
C PRO A 181 11.38 30.67 -14.34
N ALA A 182 12.10 29.77 -14.98
CA ALA A 182 12.75 30.08 -16.25
C ALA A 182 11.75 30.45 -17.35
N ALA A 183 10.51 29.91 -17.28
CA ALA A 183 9.42 30.31 -18.18
C ALA A 183 9.11 31.82 -18.11
N TRP A 184 9.48 32.50 -17.02
CA TRP A 184 9.27 33.92 -16.80
C TRP A 184 10.53 34.75 -17.02
N GLN A 185 11.70 34.14 -17.16
CA GLN A 185 12.95 34.83 -17.39
C GLN A 185 13.02 35.45 -18.80
N GLY A 186 13.61 36.64 -18.95
CA GLY A 186 13.88 37.28 -20.22
C GLY A 186 12.68 37.82 -21.01
N ARG A 187 11.49 37.91 -20.39
CA ARG A 187 10.27 38.42 -21.03
C ARG A 187 9.84 39.82 -20.56
N ALA A 188 10.67 40.50 -19.82
CA ALA A 188 10.36 41.81 -19.25
C ALA A 188 10.15 42.93 -20.30
N ASP A 189 10.62 42.75 -21.53
CA ASP A 189 10.59 43.72 -22.62
C ASP A 189 9.46 43.50 -23.64
N GLN A 190 8.66 42.44 -23.45
CA GLN A 190 7.59 42.11 -24.40
C GLN A 190 6.21 42.56 -23.89
N TRP A 191 5.82 43.76 -24.25
CA TRP A 191 4.47 44.27 -24.08
C TRP A 191 3.43 43.25 -24.63
N CYS A 192 2.43 42.93 -23.85
CA CYS A 192 1.25 42.15 -24.23
C CYS A 192 1.41 40.62 -24.41
N LYS A 193 2.45 39.98 -23.97
CA LYS A 193 2.47 38.53 -23.91
C LYS A 193 2.10 38.07 -22.49
N ALA A 194 0.95 37.42 -22.35
CA ALA A 194 0.58 36.75 -21.13
C ALA A 194 1.69 35.76 -20.74
N LEU A 195 2.21 35.88 -19.53
CA LEU A 195 3.10 34.87 -18.99
C LEU A 195 2.27 33.65 -18.70
N ASN A 196 2.73 32.47 -19.15
CA ASN A 196 2.01 31.23 -18.88
C ASN A 196 1.96 30.99 -17.38
N PRO A 197 0.79 30.64 -16.84
CA PRO A 197 0.69 30.21 -15.44
C PRO A 197 1.50 28.93 -15.23
N ILE A 198 1.96 28.75 -14.00
CA ILE A 198 2.55 27.50 -13.53
C ILE A 198 1.49 26.77 -12.74
N ASN A 199 1.23 25.51 -13.08
CA ASN A 199 0.16 24.73 -12.50
C ASN A 199 0.72 23.63 -11.61
N TYR A 200 0.18 23.53 -10.41
CA TYR A 200 0.51 22.47 -9.47
C TYR A 200 -0.75 21.69 -9.10
N ARG A 201 -0.59 20.39 -8.86
CA ARG A 201 -1.61 19.52 -8.32
C ARG A 201 -1.01 18.66 -7.23
N ILE A 202 -1.62 18.70 -6.04
CA ILE A 202 -1.15 18.02 -4.84
C ILE A 202 -2.34 17.31 -4.21
N GLY A 203 -2.18 16.03 -3.94
CA GLY A 203 -3.14 15.24 -3.19
C GLY A 203 -2.69 15.07 -1.74
N LEU A 204 -3.63 15.22 -0.81
CA LEU A 204 -3.43 14.91 0.60
C LEU A 204 -4.40 13.81 1.02
N MET A 205 -3.91 12.83 1.78
CA MET A 205 -4.72 11.73 2.30
C MET A 205 -4.40 11.47 3.76
N ALA A 206 -5.35 11.78 4.64
CA ALA A 206 -5.23 11.37 6.03
C ALA A 206 -5.44 9.85 6.16
N THR A 207 -4.69 9.21 7.03
CA THR A 207 -4.83 7.79 7.35
C THR A 207 -5.13 7.59 8.84
N PRO A 208 -5.87 6.56 9.24
CA PRO A 208 -6.45 5.48 8.42
C PRO A 208 -7.56 6.00 7.48
N VAL A 209 -7.62 5.43 6.26
CA VAL A 209 -8.60 5.87 5.24
C VAL A 209 -10.04 5.46 5.54
N LYS A 210 -10.21 4.39 6.33
CA LYS A 210 -11.50 3.88 6.79
C LYS A 210 -11.34 2.98 8.01
N PRO A 211 -12.40 2.76 8.80
CA PRO A 211 -12.40 1.76 9.86
C PRO A 211 -12.48 0.35 9.26
N VAL A 212 -11.77 -0.59 9.91
CA VAL A 212 -11.89 -2.03 9.65
C VAL A 212 -12.79 -2.63 10.73
N THR A 213 -13.86 -3.34 10.33
CA THR A 213 -14.75 -3.99 11.31
C THR A 213 -14.13 -5.27 11.87
N ALA A 214 -14.45 -5.58 13.12
CA ALA A 214 -13.98 -6.79 13.79
C ALA A 214 -14.41 -8.07 13.04
N GLU A 215 -15.64 -8.09 12.52
CA GLU A 215 -16.19 -9.23 11.78
C GLU A 215 -15.45 -9.43 10.46
N LEU A 216 -15.24 -8.37 9.70
CA LEU A 216 -14.52 -8.44 8.43
C LEU A 216 -13.10 -8.96 8.66
N ARG A 217 -12.42 -8.45 9.69
CA ARG A 217 -11.07 -8.87 10.04
C ARG A 217 -11.00 -10.33 10.46
N ARG A 218 -11.92 -10.80 11.33
CA ARG A 218 -12.01 -12.21 11.74
C ARG A 218 -12.28 -13.14 10.56
N ASP A 219 -13.17 -12.75 9.64
CA ASP A 219 -13.60 -13.58 8.52
C ASP A 219 -12.67 -13.45 7.30
N TRP A 220 -11.60 -12.66 7.40
CA TRP A 220 -10.59 -12.53 6.35
C TRP A 220 -9.61 -13.71 6.36
N ARG A 221 -10.15 -14.93 6.13
CA ARG A 221 -9.41 -16.19 6.09
C ARG A 221 -9.28 -16.67 4.67
N THR A 222 -8.25 -16.17 4.02
CA THR A 222 -8.02 -16.41 2.61
C THR A 222 -7.19 -17.66 2.38
N PHE A 223 -7.51 -18.36 1.30
CA PHE A 223 -6.73 -19.45 0.75
C PHE A 223 -6.45 -19.14 -0.72
N HIS A 224 -5.19 -19.04 -1.09
CA HIS A 224 -4.78 -18.59 -2.40
C HIS A 224 -4.26 -19.77 -3.22
N VAL A 225 -4.97 -20.11 -4.31
CA VAL A 225 -4.60 -21.19 -5.22
C VAL A 225 -3.82 -20.64 -6.40
N PHE A 226 -2.54 -21.00 -6.49
CA PHE A 226 -1.65 -20.55 -7.56
C PHE A 226 -1.67 -21.53 -8.73
N SER A 227 -1.91 -21.05 -9.93
CA SER A 227 -1.71 -21.69 -11.24
C SER A 227 -2.44 -23.01 -11.56
N ASN A 228 -3.49 -23.42 -10.83
CA ASN A 228 -4.13 -24.72 -11.05
C ASN A 228 -5.37 -24.71 -11.94
N PHE A 229 -5.63 -23.59 -12.62
CA PHE A 229 -6.84 -23.52 -13.39
C PHE A 229 -6.76 -24.12 -14.77
N TYR A 230 -5.56 -24.14 -15.33
CA TYR A 230 -5.56 -24.13 -16.76
C TYR A 230 -4.57 -25.09 -17.41
N ILE A 231 -3.30 -24.84 -17.22
CA ILE A 231 -2.24 -25.65 -17.82
C ILE A 231 -1.10 -25.74 -16.83
N ASP A 232 -0.69 -26.96 -16.51
CA ASP A 232 0.55 -27.19 -15.80
C ASP A 232 1.72 -26.60 -16.60
N ARG A 233 2.47 -25.72 -15.99
CA ARG A 233 3.55 -24.97 -16.68
C ARG A 233 4.72 -25.83 -17.12
N GLU A 234 4.93 -26.96 -16.45
CA GLU A 234 6.05 -27.86 -16.73
C GLU A 234 5.66 -28.91 -17.77
N THR A 235 4.47 -29.48 -17.64
CA THR A 235 4.02 -30.60 -18.47
C THR A 235 3.15 -30.17 -19.64
N GLY A 236 2.61 -28.95 -19.63
CA GLY A 236 1.61 -28.49 -20.58
C GLY A 236 0.26 -29.20 -20.45
N ALA A 237 0.11 -30.04 -19.42
CA ALA A 237 -1.12 -30.77 -19.17
C ALA A 237 -2.17 -29.89 -18.50
N ARG A 238 -3.45 -30.23 -18.66
CA ARG A 238 -4.55 -29.55 -18.00
C ARG A 238 -4.51 -29.82 -16.50
N ALA A 239 -4.40 -28.78 -15.70
CA ALA A 239 -4.41 -28.90 -14.24
C ALA A 239 -5.82 -29.25 -13.74
N ALA A 240 -5.90 -29.93 -12.61
CA ALA A 240 -7.14 -30.16 -11.90
C ALA A 240 -7.65 -28.87 -11.27
N TYR A 241 -8.93 -28.58 -11.37
CA TYR A 241 -9.55 -27.54 -10.57
C TYR A 241 -9.70 -28.00 -9.12
N LEU A 242 -9.76 -27.03 -8.18
CA LEU A 242 -9.80 -27.32 -6.76
C LEU A 242 -10.92 -28.31 -6.37
N HIS A 243 -12.11 -28.21 -6.98
CA HIS A 243 -13.24 -29.10 -6.72
C HIS A 243 -13.06 -30.53 -7.30
N GLU A 244 -12.13 -30.72 -8.22
CA GLU A 244 -11.77 -32.01 -8.81
C GLU A 244 -10.72 -32.78 -7.99
N ILE A 245 -10.09 -32.10 -7.00
CA ILE A 245 -9.13 -32.72 -6.08
C ILE A 245 -9.92 -33.36 -4.92
N PRO A 246 -9.92 -34.70 -4.79
CA PRO A 246 -10.73 -35.36 -3.77
C PRO A 246 -10.43 -34.84 -2.35
N GLY A 247 -11.48 -34.37 -1.67
CA GLY A 247 -11.40 -33.91 -0.29
C GLY A 247 -10.85 -32.49 -0.07
N ALA A 248 -10.39 -31.78 -1.13
CA ALA A 248 -9.77 -30.47 -0.97
C ALA A 248 -10.74 -29.43 -0.39
N LEU A 249 -11.91 -29.22 -0.99
CA LEU A 249 -12.90 -28.26 -0.49
C LEU A 249 -13.37 -28.56 0.93
N LYS A 250 -13.62 -29.85 1.22
CA LYS A 250 -13.97 -30.28 2.59
C LYS A 250 -12.86 -29.97 3.59
N ARG A 251 -11.60 -30.12 3.20
CA ARG A 251 -10.45 -29.81 4.04
C ARG A 251 -10.33 -28.32 4.32
N LEU A 252 -10.55 -27.47 3.30
CA LEU A 252 -10.55 -26.02 3.45
C LEU A 252 -11.67 -25.54 4.39
N GLU A 253 -12.91 -26.06 4.18
CA GLU A 253 -14.05 -25.78 5.07
C GLU A 253 -13.76 -26.14 6.53
N GLN A 254 -13.27 -27.36 6.78
CA GLN A 254 -12.91 -27.84 8.12
C GLN A 254 -11.78 -27.02 8.78
N SER A 255 -10.93 -26.40 7.98
CA SER A 255 -9.85 -25.53 8.45
C SER A 255 -10.32 -24.09 8.73
N GLY A 256 -11.55 -23.73 8.36
CA GLY A 256 -12.13 -22.42 8.58
C GLY A 256 -11.84 -21.40 7.50
N VAL A 257 -11.41 -21.82 6.31
CA VAL A 257 -11.26 -20.94 5.15
C VAL A 257 -12.60 -20.31 4.77
N LYS A 258 -12.59 -19.00 4.51
CA LYS A 258 -13.77 -18.21 4.11
C LYS A 258 -13.71 -17.73 2.68
N TRP A 259 -12.51 -17.47 2.16
CA TRP A 259 -12.27 -16.93 0.84
C TRP A 259 -11.24 -17.77 0.08
N VAL A 260 -11.58 -18.14 -1.15
CA VAL A 260 -10.66 -18.82 -2.07
C VAL A 260 -10.30 -17.83 -3.17
N ILE A 261 -9.01 -17.52 -3.28
CA ILE A 261 -8.48 -16.64 -4.33
C ILE A 261 -7.89 -17.51 -5.43
N PHE A 262 -8.38 -17.32 -6.63
CA PHE A 262 -7.91 -18.00 -7.81
C PHE A 262 -6.93 -17.13 -8.58
N HIS A 263 -5.64 -17.46 -8.49
CA HIS A 263 -4.55 -16.68 -9.06
C HIS A 263 -4.32 -17.04 -10.52
N GLU A 264 -4.24 -16.04 -11.39
CA GLU A 264 -3.98 -16.16 -12.83
C GLU A 264 -4.76 -17.31 -13.54
N THR A 265 -4.55 -17.53 -14.80
CA THR A 265 -4.91 -18.74 -15.58
C THR A 265 -6.39 -19.12 -15.77
N SER A 266 -7.34 -18.32 -15.27
CA SER A 266 -8.77 -18.52 -15.62
C SER A 266 -9.09 -18.14 -17.08
N SER A 267 -8.22 -17.37 -17.71
CA SER A 267 -8.32 -16.90 -19.08
C SER A 267 -7.08 -17.25 -19.88
N ARG A 268 -7.24 -17.62 -21.15
CA ARG A 268 -6.14 -17.89 -22.07
C ARG A 268 -5.28 -16.65 -22.31
N ALA A 269 -5.92 -15.51 -22.52
CA ALA A 269 -5.27 -14.23 -22.56
C ALA A 269 -5.12 -13.71 -21.12
N GLN A 270 -3.88 -13.49 -20.69
CA GLN A 270 -3.56 -13.04 -19.34
C GLN A 270 -4.39 -11.81 -18.95
N ASN A 271 -5.02 -11.86 -17.78
CA ASN A 271 -5.84 -10.77 -17.18
C ASN A 271 -7.05 -10.30 -18.03
N TYR A 272 -7.44 -11.07 -19.07
CA TYR A 272 -8.50 -10.64 -19.98
C TYR A 272 -9.92 -10.98 -19.47
N GLY A 273 -10.06 -11.87 -18.49
CA GLY A 273 -11.36 -12.28 -17.95
C GLY A 273 -12.22 -13.12 -18.92
N LEU A 274 -11.64 -13.62 -20.01
CA LEU A 274 -12.32 -14.53 -20.94
C LEU A 274 -12.15 -15.96 -20.46
N ILE A 275 -13.18 -16.49 -19.80
CA ILE A 275 -13.15 -17.84 -19.24
C ILE A 275 -13.21 -18.87 -20.37
N GLU A 276 -12.21 -19.74 -20.46
CA GLU A 276 -12.11 -20.73 -21.54
C GLU A 276 -13.00 -21.95 -21.37
N GLU A 277 -13.26 -22.36 -20.11
CA GLU A 277 -14.07 -23.51 -19.77
C GLU A 277 -15.25 -23.08 -18.88
N PRO A 278 -16.25 -22.41 -19.47
CA PRO A 278 -17.33 -21.77 -18.70
C PRO A 278 -18.04 -22.70 -17.73
N GLU A 279 -18.42 -23.89 -18.20
CA GLU A 279 -19.18 -24.89 -17.41
C GLU A 279 -18.33 -25.44 -16.24
N ARG A 280 -17.06 -25.74 -16.52
CA ARG A 280 -16.14 -26.25 -15.51
C ARG A 280 -15.78 -25.18 -14.46
N PHE A 281 -15.64 -23.92 -14.90
CA PHE A 281 -15.40 -22.78 -14.00
C PHE A 281 -16.62 -22.49 -13.13
N ARG A 282 -17.84 -22.54 -13.72
CA ARG A 282 -19.10 -22.40 -12.96
C ARG A 282 -19.21 -23.48 -11.88
N ALA A 283 -18.96 -24.75 -12.25
CA ALA A 283 -18.97 -25.86 -11.30
C ALA A 283 -17.97 -25.65 -10.13
N LEU A 284 -16.82 -25.04 -10.39
CA LEU A 284 -15.85 -24.70 -9.35
C LEU A 284 -16.41 -23.67 -8.35
N ILE A 285 -16.98 -22.57 -8.86
CA ILE A 285 -17.55 -21.50 -8.03
C ILE A 285 -18.72 -22.06 -7.19
N GLU A 286 -19.64 -22.80 -7.82
CA GLU A 286 -20.76 -23.45 -7.14
C GLU A 286 -20.30 -24.43 -6.05
N ALA A 287 -19.24 -25.19 -6.31
CA ALA A 287 -18.67 -26.11 -5.34
C ALA A 287 -18.04 -25.37 -4.14
N CYS A 288 -17.35 -24.26 -4.36
CA CYS A 288 -16.86 -23.42 -3.27
C CYS A 288 -18.01 -22.87 -2.41
N HIS A 289 -19.07 -22.36 -3.04
CA HIS A 289 -20.26 -21.86 -2.35
C HIS A 289 -20.97 -22.96 -1.55
N ALA A 290 -21.07 -24.19 -2.10
CA ALA A 290 -21.65 -25.33 -1.39
C ALA A 290 -20.90 -25.71 -0.12
N HIS A 291 -19.62 -25.36 -0.01
CA HIS A 291 -18.77 -25.49 1.18
C HIS A 291 -18.68 -24.19 2.02
N GLY A 292 -19.57 -23.21 1.77
CA GLY A 292 -19.64 -21.94 2.53
C GLY A 292 -18.46 -21.00 2.32
N MET A 293 -17.69 -21.18 1.24
CA MET A 293 -16.55 -20.33 0.89
C MET A 293 -16.92 -19.38 -0.26
N LYS A 294 -16.51 -18.12 -0.12
CA LYS A 294 -16.58 -17.12 -1.18
C LYS A 294 -15.35 -17.17 -2.08
N THR A 295 -15.45 -16.59 -3.26
CA THR A 295 -14.43 -16.70 -4.30
C THR A 295 -13.97 -15.35 -4.81
N MET A 296 -12.67 -15.21 -5.11
CA MET A 296 -12.09 -14.06 -5.78
C MET A 296 -11.31 -14.50 -7.02
N LEU A 297 -11.46 -13.74 -8.10
CA LEU A 297 -10.72 -13.98 -9.32
C LEU A 297 -9.61 -12.93 -9.49
N TYR A 298 -8.46 -13.38 -9.98
CA TYR A 298 -7.30 -12.54 -10.25
C TYR A 298 -7.51 -11.60 -11.44
N PHE A 299 -7.18 -10.35 -11.26
CA PHE A 299 -7.01 -9.33 -12.28
C PHE A 299 -5.71 -8.54 -12.03
N GLY A 300 -4.83 -8.49 -13.02
CA GLY A 300 -3.56 -7.77 -12.93
C GLY A 300 -3.53 -6.49 -13.77
N TYR A 301 -2.40 -5.84 -13.69
CA TYR A 301 -2.08 -4.59 -14.39
C TYR A 301 -1.47 -4.80 -15.78
N GLU A 302 -1.71 -5.95 -16.38
CA GLU A 302 -1.10 -6.35 -17.64
C GLU A 302 -2.15 -6.57 -18.74
N PHE A 303 -1.76 -6.25 -19.97
CA PHE A 303 -2.52 -6.54 -21.19
C PHE A 303 -1.73 -7.50 -22.09
N SER A 304 -2.39 -8.58 -22.51
CA SER A 304 -1.76 -9.70 -23.22
C SER A 304 -1.81 -9.56 -24.73
N THR A 305 -0.74 -9.99 -25.42
CA THR A 305 -0.69 -10.13 -26.88
C THR A 305 -1.69 -11.14 -27.44
N LEU A 306 -2.28 -12.03 -26.60
CA LEU A 306 -3.36 -12.92 -27.00
C LEU A 306 -4.76 -12.31 -26.82
N ALA A 307 -4.87 -11.12 -26.24
CA ALA A 307 -6.16 -10.46 -26.14
C ALA A 307 -6.76 -10.22 -27.53
N PRO A 308 -8.03 -10.54 -27.77
CA PRO A 308 -8.67 -10.36 -29.08
C PRO A 308 -8.55 -8.93 -29.62
N THR A 309 -8.48 -7.94 -28.73
CA THR A 309 -8.41 -6.52 -29.05
C THR A 309 -6.97 -5.96 -29.03
N TRP A 310 -5.95 -6.80 -28.98
CA TRP A 310 -4.55 -6.36 -28.86
C TRP A 310 -4.16 -5.32 -29.89
N TYR A 311 -4.35 -5.61 -31.18
CA TYR A 311 -3.91 -4.73 -32.27
C TYR A 311 -4.65 -3.39 -32.33
N GLU A 312 -5.84 -3.33 -31.76
CA GLU A 312 -6.69 -2.13 -31.74
C GLU A 312 -6.42 -1.25 -30.52
N LYS A 313 -6.05 -1.88 -29.39
CA LYS A 313 -6.06 -1.25 -28.08
C LYS A 313 -4.68 -1.06 -27.44
N ALA A 314 -3.65 -1.77 -27.89
CA ALA A 314 -2.34 -1.75 -27.24
C ALA A 314 -1.77 -0.34 -27.05
N ASP A 315 -1.81 0.50 -28.09
CA ASP A 315 -1.30 1.88 -28.03
C ASP A 315 -2.08 2.78 -27.05
N ASP A 316 -3.37 2.50 -26.84
CA ASP A 316 -4.24 3.23 -25.93
C ASP A 316 -4.17 2.70 -24.49
N TYR A 317 -3.71 1.46 -24.29
CA TYR A 317 -3.68 0.83 -22.97
C TYR A 317 -2.31 0.89 -22.31
N LEU A 318 -1.23 0.78 -23.10
CA LEU A 318 0.07 0.42 -22.56
C LEU A 318 0.89 1.61 -22.07
N ILE A 319 1.59 1.39 -20.98
CA ILE A 319 2.66 2.26 -20.50
C ILE A 319 3.77 2.29 -21.55
N GLN A 320 4.28 3.49 -21.85
CA GLN A 320 5.49 3.70 -22.63
C GLN A 320 6.58 4.30 -21.77
N THR A 321 7.81 3.84 -21.99
CA THR A 321 9.02 4.49 -21.49
C THR A 321 9.25 5.81 -22.23
N VAL A 322 10.21 6.61 -21.74
CA VAL A 322 10.60 7.87 -22.40
C VAL A 322 11.11 7.67 -23.83
N ASP A 323 11.63 6.48 -24.15
CA ASP A 323 12.10 6.09 -25.50
C ASP A 323 11.00 5.47 -26.36
N GLY A 324 9.74 5.45 -25.89
CA GLY A 324 8.57 4.97 -26.61
C GLY A 324 8.38 3.44 -26.62
N HIS A 325 9.12 2.69 -25.80
CA HIS A 325 8.95 1.24 -25.68
C HIS A 325 7.86 0.89 -24.67
N TYR A 326 7.14 -0.21 -24.92
CA TYR A 326 6.20 -0.74 -23.93
C TYR A 326 6.93 -1.34 -22.73
N THR A 327 6.40 -1.11 -21.55
CA THR A 327 6.96 -1.62 -20.27
C THR A 327 6.40 -3.00 -19.96
N GLY A 328 7.23 -3.91 -19.42
CA GLY A 328 6.86 -5.30 -19.10
C GLY A 328 7.28 -6.26 -20.20
N GLY A 329 6.33 -6.98 -20.78
CA GLY A 329 6.59 -7.98 -21.82
C GLY A 329 6.97 -9.33 -21.25
N TRP A 330 6.47 -9.68 -20.05
CA TRP A 330 6.68 -10.98 -19.43
C TRP A 330 6.09 -12.10 -20.28
N GLN A 331 6.81 -13.22 -20.32
CA GLN A 331 6.33 -14.42 -20.95
C GLN A 331 5.29 -15.11 -20.04
N ARG A 332 4.19 -15.51 -20.64
CA ARG A 332 3.11 -16.27 -19.99
C ARG A 332 2.75 -17.49 -20.82
N MET A 333 2.04 -18.44 -20.21
CA MET A 333 1.51 -19.61 -20.89
C MET A 333 -0.03 -19.55 -21.00
N PRO A 334 -0.61 -19.90 -22.14
CA PRO A 334 0.02 -20.30 -23.41
C PRO A 334 0.92 -19.20 -23.96
N PRO A 335 1.85 -19.48 -24.92
CA PRO A 335 2.86 -18.52 -25.37
C PRO A 335 2.28 -17.16 -25.72
N GLN A 336 2.59 -16.16 -24.91
CA GLN A 336 2.15 -14.78 -25.05
C GLN A 336 3.13 -13.86 -24.31
N ARG A 337 2.96 -12.55 -24.53
CA ARG A 337 3.61 -11.53 -23.72
C ARG A 337 2.56 -10.64 -23.08
N ALA A 338 2.80 -10.25 -21.83
CA ALA A 338 1.96 -9.35 -21.08
C ALA A 338 2.70 -8.05 -20.78
N PHE A 339 2.08 -6.90 -21.09
CA PHE A 339 2.66 -5.58 -20.93
C PHE A 339 1.83 -4.74 -19.96
N MET A 340 2.50 -3.84 -19.23
CA MET A 340 1.89 -3.00 -18.21
C MET A 340 0.94 -1.96 -18.83
N VAL A 341 -0.18 -1.72 -18.14
CA VAL A 341 -1.22 -0.79 -18.57
C VAL A 341 -1.15 0.55 -17.83
N CYS A 342 -1.60 1.62 -18.50
CA CYS A 342 -1.79 2.93 -17.91
C CYS A 342 -3.28 3.20 -17.70
N TYR A 343 -3.68 3.51 -16.47
CA TYR A 343 -5.09 3.77 -16.16
C TYR A 343 -5.61 5.13 -16.63
N ARG A 344 -4.76 5.99 -17.19
CA ARG A 344 -5.20 7.16 -17.96
C ARG A 344 -5.75 6.79 -19.34
N GLY A 345 -5.36 5.63 -19.87
CA GLY A 345 -5.91 5.09 -21.11
C GLY A 345 -7.22 4.35 -20.92
N GLY A 346 -7.73 3.79 -22.01
CA GLY A 346 -9.02 3.12 -22.07
C GLY A 346 -9.11 1.79 -21.29
N TYR A 347 -7.99 1.22 -20.83
CA TYR A 347 -7.95 -0.07 -20.14
C TYR A 347 -8.81 -0.11 -18.87
N SER A 348 -8.86 1.00 -18.12
CA SER A 348 -9.66 1.10 -16.90
C SER A 348 -11.12 0.71 -17.11
N ALA A 349 -11.75 1.26 -18.14
CA ALA A 349 -13.16 0.97 -18.45
C ALA A 349 -13.37 -0.50 -18.83
N ASP A 350 -12.51 -1.03 -19.69
CA ASP A 350 -12.61 -2.41 -20.17
C ASP A 350 -12.35 -3.43 -19.05
N MET A 351 -11.42 -3.16 -18.13
CA MET A 351 -11.18 -4.02 -16.97
C MET A 351 -12.42 -4.07 -16.06
N ILE A 352 -13.02 -2.93 -15.75
CA ILE A 352 -14.20 -2.85 -14.89
C ILE A 352 -15.36 -3.62 -15.51
N GLU A 353 -15.60 -3.50 -16.83
CA GLU A 353 -16.65 -4.27 -17.53
C GLU A 353 -16.38 -5.79 -17.48
N ARG A 354 -15.12 -6.22 -17.57
CA ARG A 354 -14.76 -7.62 -17.42
C ARG A 354 -14.96 -8.14 -16.01
N VAL A 355 -14.65 -7.32 -15.02
CA VAL A 355 -14.94 -7.66 -13.61
C VAL A 355 -16.43 -7.82 -13.39
N ARG A 356 -17.25 -6.87 -13.86
CA ARG A 356 -18.71 -6.98 -13.81
C ARG A 356 -19.19 -8.27 -14.47
N TYR A 357 -18.70 -8.56 -15.67
CA TYR A 357 -19.06 -9.76 -16.42
C TYR A 357 -18.77 -11.05 -15.66
N VAL A 358 -17.57 -11.22 -15.07
CA VAL A 358 -17.25 -12.46 -14.36
C VAL A 358 -18.04 -12.61 -13.06
N MET A 359 -18.35 -11.50 -12.38
CA MET A 359 -19.20 -11.52 -11.19
C MET A 359 -20.65 -11.87 -11.53
N ASP A 360 -21.22 -11.24 -12.56
CA ASP A 360 -22.61 -11.44 -12.95
C ASP A 360 -22.84 -12.82 -13.61
N GLU A 361 -21.91 -13.30 -14.45
CA GLU A 361 -22.07 -14.53 -15.22
C GLU A 361 -21.71 -15.80 -14.43
N TYR A 362 -20.68 -15.73 -13.57
CA TYR A 362 -20.16 -16.91 -12.86
C TYR A 362 -20.43 -16.89 -11.35
N GLY A 363 -20.91 -15.78 -10.79
CA GLY A 363 -21.15 -15.65 -9.37
C GLY A 363 -19.89 -15.52 -8.53
N VAL A 364 -18.79 -15.02 -9.11
CA VAL A 364 -17.56 -14.70 -8.37
C VAL A 364 -17.86 -13.59 -7.36
N ASP A 365 -17.45 -13.76 -6.11
CA ASP A 365 -17.82 -12.87 -4.99
C ASP A 365 -16.90 -11.64 -4.83
N GLY A 366 -15.80 -11.57 -5.55
CA GLY A 366 -14.89 -10.44 -5.46
C GLY A 366 -13.70 -10.58 -6.40
N VAL A 367 -12.77 -9.66 -6.27
CA VAL A 367 -11.57 -9.64 -7.10
C VAL A 367 -10.31 -9.56 -6.26
N TYR A 368 -9.30 -10.28 -6.72
CA TYR A 368 -7.93 -10.11 -6.28
C TYR A 368 -7.18 -9.36 -7.36
N THR A 369 -6.63 -8.21 -7.02
CA THR A 369 -5.89 -7.37 -7.98
C THR A 369 -4.41 -7.38 -7.69
N ASP A 370 -3.59 -7.39 -8.74
CA ASP A 370 -2.14 -7.43 -8.64
C ASP A 370 -1.52 -6.24 -9.38
N GLY A 371 -0.68 -5.46 -8.69
CA GLY A 371 0.01 -4.29 -9.23
C GLY A 371 -0.88 -3.16 -9.75
N THR A 372 -2.20 -3.31 -9.63
CA THR A 372 -3.24 -2.42 -10.17
C THR A 372 -3.25 -1.06 -9.48
N PHE A 373 -2.86 -1.01 -8.22
CA PHE A 373 -2.90 0.17 -7.36
C PHE A 373 -1.60 1.00 -7.41
N VAL A 374 -0.60 0.53 -8.14
CA VAL A 374 0.69 1.23 -8.29
C VAL A 374 0.60 2.25 -9.42
N PRO A 375 0.89 3.53 -9.17
CA PRO A 375 0.94 4.55 -10.23
C PRO A 375 2.26 4.45 -11.01
N TRP A 376 2.42 3.39 -11.80
CA TRP A 376 3.61 3.16 -12.61
C TRP A 376 3.91 4.34 -13.52
N GLU A 377 5.18 4.71 -13.63
CA GLU A 377 5.62 5.81 -14.50
C GLU A 377 5.24 5.56 -15.97
N CYS A 378 4.72 6.59 -16.63
CA CYS A 378 4.29 6.53 -18.02
C CYS A 378 4.72 7.79 -18.77
N ALA A 379 5.23 7.60 -20.00
CA ALA A 379 5.56 8.69 -20.91
C ALA A 379 4.71 8.68 -22.20
N ASN A 380 3.63 7.88 -22.25
CA ASN A 380 2.75 7.79 -23.41
C ASN A 380 1.95 9.08 -23.60
N ALA A 381 2.28 9.84 -24.66
CA ALA A 381 1.64 11.11 -24.95
C ALA A 381 0.14 10.98 -25.29
N ARG A 382 -0.33 9.81 -25.76
CA ARG A 382 -1.77 9.57 -26.01
C ARG A 382 -2.59 9.62 -24.74
N HIS A 383 -2.00 9.24 -23.61
CA HIS A 383 -2.64 9.29 -22.29
C HIS A 383 -2.51 10.69 -21.63
N GLY A 384 -1.81 11.64 -22.26
CA GLY A 384 -1.39 12.88 -21.61
C GLY A 384 -0.33 12.65 -20.54
N CYS A 385 0.38 11.51 -20.59
CA CYS A 385 1.48 11.20 -19.68
C CYS A 385 2.81 11.73 -20.22
N GLY A 386 3.70 12.06 -19.29
CA GLY A 386 5.03 12.60 -19.55
C GLY A 386 5.00 14.04 -20.08
N TYR A 387 6.15 14.68 -20.00
CA TYR A 387 6.35 16.05 -20.46
C TYR A 387 7.75 16.19 -21.12
N THR A 388 7.98 17.26 -21.84
CA THR A 388 9.31 17.59 -22.35
C THR A 388 9.97 18.61 -21.44
N GLY A 389 11.05 18.19 -20.78
CA GLY A 389 11.81 19.04 -19.87
C GLY A 389 12.55 20.18 -20.60
N ARG A 390 13.18 21.06 -19.85
CA ARG A 390 14.00 22.16 -20.39
C ARG A 390 15.27 21.68 -21.07
N ASP A 391 15.75 20.51 -20.69
CA ASP A 391 16.84 19.79 -21.32
C ASP A 391 16.46 19.23 -22.69
N GLY A 392 15.21 19.42 -23.15
CA GLY A 392 14.66 18.91 -24.39
C GLY A 392 14.38 17.42 -24.38
N ARG A 393 14.51 16.75 -23.23
CA ARG A 393 14.25 15.32 -23.07
C ARG A 393 12.82 15.06 -22.64
N ARG A 394 12.34 13.87 -22.99
CA ARG A 394 11.07 13.35 -22.48
C ARG A 394 11.25 12.83 -21.05
N HIS A 395 10.33 13.19 -20.16
CA HIS A 395 10.23 12.71 -18.80
C HIS A 395 8.90 11.97 -18.63
N ALA A 396 8.87 10.94 -17.80
CA ALA A 396 7.66 10.22 -17.45
C ALA A 396 6.92 10.95 -16.32
N THR A 397 5.62 10.67 -16.19
CA THR A 397 4.77 11.11 -15.06
C THR A 397 4.15 9.90 -14.38
N PHE A 398 3.67 10.08 -13.17
CA PHE A 398 3.09 9.02 -12.33
C PHE A 398 1.58 9.22 -12.22
N PRO A 399 0.74 8.47 -12.94
CA PRO A 399 -0.71 8.72 -13.06
C PRO A 399 -1.51 8.35 -11.80
N LEU A 400 -1.09 8.83 -10.62
CA LEU A 400 -1.65 8.47 -9.33
C LEU A 400 -3.15 8.78 -9.21
N PHE A 401 -3.56 9.96 -9.66
CA PHE A 401 -4.98 10.34 -9.61
C PHE A 401 -5.85 9.50 -10.55
N ALA A 402 -5.28 9.06 -11.68
CA ALA A 402 -5.99 8.18 -12.59
C ALA A 402 -6.10 6.75 -12.03
N VAL A 403 -5.06 6.26 -11.34
CA VAL A 403 -5.12 4.99 -10.61
C VAL A 403 -6.17 5.07 -9.51
N ARG A 404 -6.18 6.15 -8.70
CA ARG A 404 -7.20 6.36 -7.67
C ARG A 404 -8.62 6.33 -8.25
N GLU A 405 -8.87 7.02 -9.36
CA GLU A 405 -10.19 7.03 -10.02
C GLU A 405 -10.57 5.64 -10.56
N HIS A 406 -9.61 4.91 -11.13
CA HIS A 406 -9.82 3.52 -11.56
C HIS A 406 -10.26 2.64 -10.39
N VAL A 407 -9.54 2.73 -9.26
CA VAL A 407 -9.81 1.94 -8.06
C VAL A 407 -11.17 2.28 -7.45
N ARG A 408 -11.54 3.57 -7.42
CA ARG A 408 -12.87 4.02 -6.97
C ARG A 408 -13.98 3.37 -7.82
N ARG A 409 -13.87 3.42 -9.14
CA ARG A 409 -14.85 2.82 -10.05
C ARG A 409 -14.88 1.29 -9.96
N LEU A 410 -13.73 0.66 -9.72
CA LEU A 410 -13.66 -0.78 -9.46
C LEU A 410 -14.37 -1.14 -8.16
N TYR A 411 -14.13 -0.36 -7.10
CA TYR A 411 -14.80 -0.51 -5.81
C TYR A 411 -16.33 -0.43 -5.96
N GLU A 412 -16.83 0.60 -6.64
CA GLU A 412 -18.26 0.74 -6.92
C GLU A 412 -18.81 -0.51 -7.64
N ALA A 413 -18.14 -0.94 -8.71
CA ALA A 413 -18.58 -2.10 -9.51
C ALA A 413 -18.63 -3.41 -8.71
N VAL A 414 -17.68 -3.62 -7.80
CA VAL A 414 -17.57 -4.83 -6.97
C VAL A 414 -18.55 -4.75 -5.78
N HIS A 415 -18.58 -3.63 -5.07
CA HIS A 415 -19.42 -3.47 -3.88
C HIS A 415 -20.93 -3.37 -4.19
N GLU A 416 -21.33 -2.84 -5.36
CA GLU A 416 -22.71 -2.92 -5.85
C GLU A 416 -23.23 -4.36 -5.96
N ARG A 417 -22.32 -5.33 -6.09
CA ARG A 417 -22.58 -6.78 -6.16
C ARG A 417 -22.37 -7.51 -4.83
N GLY A 418 -22.12 -6.75 -3.74
CA GLY A 418 -21.82 -7.32 -2.42
C GLY A 418 -20.46 -8.00 -2.32
N GLY A 419 -19.57 -7.69 -3.28
CA GLY A 419 -18.22 -8.24 -3.35
C GLY A 419 -17.19 -7.43 -2.57
N LEU A 420 -15.96 -7.97 -2.50
CA LEU A 420 -14.81 -7.34 -1.85
C LEU A 420 -13.58 -7.34 -2.78
N ILE A 421 -12.64 -6.44 -2.48
CA ILE A 421 -11.38 -6.30 -3.21
C ILE A 421 -10.22 -6.63 -2.28
N ASP A 422 -9.48 -7.70 -2.62
CA ASP A 422 -8.14 -7.97 -2.07
C ASP A 422 -7.09 -7.47 -3.06
N THR A 423 -6.07 -6.76 -2.60
CA THR A 423 -5.08 -6.20 -3.51
C THR A 423 -3.66 -6.60 -3.13
N HIS A 424 -2.85 -6.88 -4.15
CA HIS A 424 -1.43 -7.17 -4.00
C HIS A 424 -0.59 -6.05 -4.61
N GLN A 425 0.40 -5.64 -3.84
CA GLN A 425 1.34 -4.62 -4.28
C GLN A 425 2.69 -4.85 -3.61
N SER A 426 3.66 -5.31 -4.36
CA SER A 426 5.03 -5.53 -3.87
C SER A 426 5.84 -4.24 -3.84
N SER A 427 5.32 -3.21 -3.20
CA SER A 427 5.88 -1.86 -3.19
C SER A 427 5.54 -1.12 -1.90
N CYS A 428 5.48 0.21 -1.94
CA CYS A 428 5.07 1.06 -0.84
C CYS A 428 3.53 1.14 -0.76
N CYS A 429 3.00 1.23 0.45
CA CYS A 429 1.58 1.45 0.70
C CYS A 429 1.17 2.88 0.32
N ILE A 430 0.57 3.04 -0.86
CA ILE A 430 0.13 4.34 -1.38
C ILE A 430 -1.33 4.58 -0.98
N ALA A 431 -1.56 5.28 0.13
CA ALA A 431 -2.89 5.44 0.73
C ALA A 431 -3.97 5.94 -0.25
N PRO A 432 -3.75 6.94 -1.11
CA PRO A 432 -4.78 7.40 -2.04
C PRO A 432 -5.29 6.34 -3.01
N THR A 433 -4.43 5.41 -3.43
CA THR A 433 -4.81 4.34 -4.37
C THR A 433 -5.33 3.09 -3.65
N LEU A 434 -4.99 2.92 -2.37
CA LEU A 434 -5.46 1.82 -1.53
C LEU A 434 -6.78 2.11 -0.80
N ALA A 435 -7.24 3.37 -0.78
CA ALA A 435 -8.42 3.80 -0.02
C ALA A 435 -9.69 3.01 -0.34
N TYR A 436 -9.80 2.51 -1.55
CA TYR A 436 -10.95 1.78 -2.07
C TYR A 436 -10.74 0.26 -2.16
N CYS A 437 -9.80 -0.33 -1.45
CA CYS A 437 -9.71 -1.78 -1.29
C CYS A 437 -10.08 -2.22 0.12
N ASP A 438 -10.44 -3.49 0.29
CA ASP A 438 -10.89 -4.03 1.58
C ASP A 438 -9.72 -4.64 2.35
N SER A 439 -8.78 -5.23 1.64
CA SER A 439 -7.56 -5.76 2.20
C SER A 439 -6.35 -5.49 1.31
N TYR A 440 -5.20 -5.65 1.90
CA TYR A 440 -3.90 -5.44 1.28
C TYR A 440 -3.01 -6.67 1.52
N TYR A 441 -2.46 -7.21 0.46
CA TYR A 441 -1.60 -8.38 0.50
C TYR A 441 -0.21 -8.00 0.02
N ASP A 442 0.77 -7.96 0.91
CA ASP A 442 2.12 -7.47 0.61
C ASP A 442 3.22 -8.36 1.20
N GLY A 443 4.46 -7.97 0.99
CA GLY A 443 5.66 -8.61 1.51
C GLY A 443 6.48 -9.40 0.48
N GLU A 444 6.05 -9.49 -0.78
CA GLU A 444 6.84 -10.17 -1.82
C GLU A 444 8.20 -9.49 -2.03
N ASN A 445 8.25 -8.18 -2.01
CA ASN A 445 9.46 -7.37 -2.19
C ASN A 445 10.55 -7.63 -1.14
N ILE A 446 10.19 -8.14 0.05
CA ILE A 446 11.13 -8.43 1.14
C ILE A 446 11.39 -9.92 1.39
N GLN A 447 10.73 -10.83 0.63
CA GLN A 447 10.90 -12.28 0.83
C GLN A 447 12.36 -12.72 0.74
N ASN A 448 13.10 -12.24 -0.27
CA ASN A 448 14.51 -12.59 -0.42
C ASN A 448 15.37 -12.14 0.77
N ALA A 449 15.04 -11.00 1.38
CA ALA A 449 15.73 -10.51 2.56
C ALA A 449 15.45 -11.38 3.79
N LEU A 450 14.19 -11.79 3.99
CA LEU A 450 13.81 -12.69 5.08
C LEU A 450 14.42 -14.09 4.90
N ILE A 451 14.37 -14.64 3.70
CA ILE A 451 15.02 -15.91 3.36
C ILE A 451 16.53 -15.82 3.66
N LYS A 452 17.17 -14.74 3.24
CA LYS A 452 18.59 -14.50 3.49
C LYS A 452 18.92 -14.40 4.98
N ALA A 453 18.08 -13.72 5.76
CA ALA A 453 18.22 -13.63 7.21
C ALA A 453 18.25 -15.03 7.87
N VAL A 454 17.33 -15.90 7.45
CA VAL A 454 17.23 -17.28 7.94
C VAL A 454 18.41 -18.14 7.47
N THR A 455 18.71 -18.13 6.16
CA THR A 455 19.78 -18.98 5.59
C THR A 455 21.18 -18.57 6.04
N GLU A 456 21.40 -17.29 6.36
CA GLU A 456 22.65 -16.77 6.94
C GLU A 456 22.67 -16.85 8.48
N ASN A 457 21.62 -17.38 9.11
CA ASN A 457 21.51 -17.50 10.58
C ASN A 457 21.63 -16.16 11.33
N ARG A 458 21.04 -15.08 10.78
CA ARG A 458 21.18 -13.70 11.28
C ARG A 458 19.96 -13.16 12.05
N GLY A 459 18.83 -13.84 12.02
CA GLY A 459 17.55 -13.37 12.59
C GLY A 459 16.75 -12.48 11.65
N LEU A 460 15.43 -12.42 11.87
CA LEU A 460 14.47 -11.77 10.95
C LEU A 460 14.65 -10.25 10.85
N THR A 461 15.15 -9.61 11.92
CA THR A 461 15.34 -8.15 11.97
C THR A 461 16.66 -7.66 11.36
N SER A 462 17.52 -8.57 10.88
CA SER A 462 18.84 -8.20 10.33
C SER A 462 18.78 -7.46 9.00
N PHE A 463 17.71 -7.64 8.21
CA PHE A 463 17.51 -7.02 6.89
C PHE A 463 16.24 -6.19 6.80
N LEU A 464 15.40 -6.23 7.83
CA LEU A 464 14.16 -5.44 7.92
C LEU A 464 14.03 -4.90 9.35
N SER A 465 14.03 -3.58 9.50
CA SER A 465 13.80 -2.97 10.81
C SER A 465 12.34 -3.11 11.24
N LEU A 466 12.10 -3.28 12.53
CA LEU A 466 10.73 -3.34 13.06
C LEU A 466 9.92 -2.05 12.78
N PRO A 467 10.50 -0.83 12.87
CA PRO A 467 9.80 0.38 12.41
C PRO A 467 9.37 0.33 10.94
N ALA A 468 10.22 -0.20 10.03
CA ALA A 468 9.85 -0.37 8.63
C ALA A 468 8.70 -1.37 8.46
N PHE A 469 8.73 -2.49 9.19
CA PHE A 469 7.63 -3.46 9.20
C PHE A 469 6.32 -2.81 9.71
N ARG A 470 6.39 -2.06 10.81
CA ARG A 470 5.22 -1.36 11.35
C ARG A 470 4.64 -0.32 10.39
N THR A 471 5.48 0.29 9.56
CA THR A 471 5.03 1.29 8.59
C THR A 471 4.27 0.66 7.42
N GLU A 472 4.78 -0.45 6.86
CA GLU A 472 4.31 -1.00 5.58
C GLU A 472 3.37 -2.22 5.73
N TYR A 473 3.55 -3.05 6.76
CA TYR A 473 2.99 -4.40 6.79
C TYR A 473 2.01 -4.66 7.93
N MET A 474 1.45 -3.63 8.55
CA MET A 474 0.44 -3.78 9.61
C MET A 474 -0.98 -3.44 9.16
N GLY A 475 -1.13 -2.58 8.16
CA GLY A 475 -2.42 -2.12 7.67
C GLY A 475 -3.19 -1.17 8.60
N LYS A 476 -2.87 -1.13 9.89
CA LYS A 476 -3.59 -0.32 10.90
C LYS A 476 -3.48 1.17 10.65
N ASN A 477 -2.30 1.65 10.33
CA ASN A 477 -2.03 3.05 9.96
C ASN A 477 -2.69 3.45 8.65
N LEU A 478 -3.06 2.48 7.80
CA LEU A 478 -3.75 2.71 6.52
C LEU A 478 -5.27 2.59 6.64
N GLY A 479 -5.77 1.78 7.58
CA GLY A 479 -7.19 1.43 7.69
C GLY A 479 -7.58 0.30 6.76
N LEU A 480 -6.71 -0.71 6.62
CA LEU A 480 -6.89 -1.90 5.80
C LEU A 480 -6.56 -3.16 6.59
N ILE A 481 -7.09 -4.28 6.14
CA ILE A 481 -6.63 -5.58 6.60
C ILE A 481 -5.36 -5.91 5.84
N ASP A 482 -4.24 -6.03 6.54
CA ASP A 482 -3.00 -6.50 5.95
C ASP A 482 -2.86 -8.01 6.12
N GLN A 483 -2.45 -8.66 5.04
CA GLN A 483 -2.04 -10.05 5.00
C GLN A 483 -0.65 -10.15 4.39
N PHE A 484 0.27 -10.72 5.13
CA PHE A 484 1.64 -10.84 4.66
C PHE A 484 1.79 -12.07 3.75
N ILE A 485 2.50 -11.90 2.62
CA ILE A 485 2.74 -12.97 1.65
C ILE A 485 3.62 -14.07 2.25
N ALA A 486 3.13 -15.31 2.17
CA ALA A 486 3.82 -16.46 2.72
C ALA A 486 4.41 -17.32 1.58
N TYR A 487 5.68 -17.11 1.27
CA TYR A 487 6.46 -17.99 0.40
C TYR A 487 7.32 -18.92 1.24
N SER A 488 6.68 -19.70 2.13
CA SER A 488 7.41 -20.67 2.94
C SER A 488 8.08 -21.73 2.06
N ASN A 489 9.31 -22.07 2.39
CA ASN A 489 10.07 -23.14 1.77
C ASN A 489 10.84 -23.91 2.85
N PRO A 490 10.27 -25.01 3.37
CA PRO A 490 10.91 -25.81 4.42
C PRO A 490 12.28 -26.37 4.05
N ASP A 491 12.55 -26.62 2.77
CA ASP A 491 13.82 -27.19 2.29
C ASP A 491 15.02 -26.27 2.57
N ILE A 492 14.78 -24.96 2.63
CA ILE A 492 15.79 -23.97 2.99
C ILE A 492 15.61 -23.43 4.41
N GLY A 493 14.73 -24.04 5.20
CA GLY A 493 14.44 -23.64 6.57
C GLY A 493 13.58 -22.38 6.73
N TRP A 494 12.99 -21.85 5.66
CA TRP A 494 12.01 -20.76 5.70
C TRP A 494 10.61 -21.35 5.86
N THR A 495 10.09 -21.40 7.06
CA THR A 495 8.78 -22.02 7.37
C THR A 495 7.71 -20.98 7.69
N ILE A 496 6.44 -21.39 7.62
CA ILE A 496 5.31 -20.53 7.96
C ILE A 496 5.34 -20.09 9.44
N GLU A 497 5.84 -20.94 10.35
CA GLU A 497 5.98 -20.60 11.77
C GLU A 497 6.97 -19.46 11.99
N LYS A 498 8.06 -19.43 11.21
CA LYS A 498 9.04 -18.34 11.27
C LYS A 498 8.48 -17.02 10.77
N LEU A 499 7.67 -17.07 9.71
CA LEU A 499 6.94 -15.90 9.25
C LEU A 499 5.95 -15.41 10.32
N CYS A 500 5.19 -16.33 10.92
CA CYS A 500 4.23 -16.00 11.96
C CYS A 500 4.88 -15.41 13.22
N ALA A 501 6.13 -15.72 13.52
CA ALA A 501 6.86 -15.06 14.61
C ALA A 501 6.98 -13.54 14.39
N LEU A 502 7.14 -13.09 13.14
CA LEU A 502 7.19 -11.67 12.81
C LEU A 502 5.79 -11.04 12.71
N THR A 503 4.86 -11.72 12.06
CA THR A 503 3.54 -11.12 11.72
C THR A 503 2.59 -11.07 12.92
N LEU A 504 2.55 -12.10 13.78
CA LEU A 504 1.60 -12.19 14.90
C LEU A 504 1.81 -11.11 15.96
N ILE A 505 3.07 -10.74 16.28
CA ILE A 505 3.33 -9.67 17.26
C ILE A 505 2.89 -8.29 16.77
N HIS A 506 2.64 -8.15 15.47
CA HIS A 506 2.18 -6.93 14.83
C HIS A 506 0.67 -6.94 14.53
N ASP A 507 -0.03 -7.96 15.01
CA ASP A 507 -1.47 -8.13 14.77
C ASP A 507 -1.85 -8.21 13.28
N VAL A 508 -0.96 -8.78 12.45
CA VAL A 508 -1.24 -9.08 11.04
C VAL A 508 -2.02 -10.38 10.93
N VAL A 509 -3.05 -10.41 10.09
CA VAL A 509 -3.91 -11.59 9.93
C VAL A 509 -3.11 -12.76 9.35
N PRO A 510 -3.02 -13.91 10.06
CA PRO A 510 -2.26 -15.05 9.58
C PRO A 510 -2.98 -15.73 8.40
N ARG A 511 -2.20 -16.13 7.40
CA ARG A 511 -2.70 -16.86 6.22
C ARG A 511 -1.73 -17.98 5.81
N PRO A 512 -2.23 -19.08 5.21
CA PRO A 512 -1.36 -20.09 4.61
C PRO A 512 -0.62 -19.52 3.39
N ARG A 513 0.47 -20.17 3.01
CA ARG A 513 1.16 -19.80 1.78
C ARG A 513 0.25 -19.98 0.56
N MET A 514 0.58 -19.29 -0.52
CA MET A 514 0.00 -19.57 -1.83
C MET A 514 0.31 -21.03 -2.19
N SER A 515 -0.72 -21.79 -2.51
CA SER A 515 -0.57 -23.21 -2.78
C SER A 515 -0.75 -23.52 -4.26
N GLY A 516 -0.14 -24.60 -4.72
CA GLY A 516 -0.23 -25.09 -6.08
C GLY A 516 -0.19 -26.61 -6.12
N GLY A 517 -0.46 -27.19 -7.29
CA GLY A 517 -0.44 -28.63 -7.49
C GLY A 517 -1.82 -29.26 -7.64
N SER A 518 -1.85 -30.58 -7.86
CA SER A 518 -3.05 -31.34 -8.19
C SER A 518 -3.40 -32.41 -7.15
N THR A 519 -2.80 -32.36 -5.97
CA THR A 519 -3.05 -33.32 -4.88
C THR A 519 -3.52 -32.59 -3.63
N LEU A 520 -4.25 -33.30 -2.76
CA LEU A 520 -4.70 -32.75 -1.48
C LEU A 520 -3.53 -32.21 -0.64
N GLU A 521 -2.44 -32.95 -0.57
CA GLU A 521 -1.25 -32.56 0.18
C GLU A 521 -0.63 -31.26 -0.37
N SER A 522 -0.48 -31.17 -1.70
CA SER A 522 0.13 -29.98 -2.34
C SER A 522 -0.71 -28.72 -2.17
N VAL A 523 -2.06 -28.83 -2.15
CA VAL A 523 -2.94 -27.65 -1.99
C VAL A 523 -3.19 -27.29 -0.53
N THR A 524 -2.85 -28.09 0.47
CA THR A 524 -3.13 -27.82 1.88
C THR A 524 -1.87 -27.58 2.73
N VAL A 525 -0.74 -27.30 2.11
CA VAL A 525 0.51 -27.00 2.82
C VAL A 525 0.31 -25.80 3.77
N ASP A 526 0.90 -25.91 4.96
CA ASP A 526 0.84 -24.92 6.05
C ASP A 526 -0.57 -24.67 6.64
N LEU A 527 -1.63 -25.26 6.04
CA LEU A 527 -3.01 -24.98 6.43
C LEU A 527 -3.32 -25.40 7.87
N ASP A 528 -2.74 -26.51 8.36
CA ASP A 528 -3.01 -27.02 9.72
C ASP A 528 -2.51 -26.08 10.80
N TYR A 529 -1.30 -25.54 10.61
CA TYR A 529 -0.72 -24.59 11.55
C TYR A 529 -1.54 -23.29 11.56
N ILE A 530 -1.85 -22.74 10.39
CA ILE A 530 -2.63 -21.51 10.29
C ILE A 530 -4.05 -21.70 10.86
N ALA A 531 -4.70 -22.83 10.60
CA ALA A 531 -6.01 -23.14 11.16
C ALA A 531 -5.97 -23.26 12.70
N SER A 532 -4.86 -23.72 13.28
CA SER A 532 -4.68 -23.75 14.74
C SER A 532 -4.59 -22.33 15.32
N LEU A 533 -3.92 -21.41 14.62
CA LEU A 533 -3.86 -19.99 15.00
C LEU A 533 -5.25 -19.35 14.92
N TRP A 534 -5.98 -19.55 13.81
CA TRP A 534 -7.34 -19.00 13.67
C TRP A 534 -8.27 -19.49 14.79
N ARG A 535 -8.23 -20.79 15.13
CA ARG A 535 -9.02 -21.32 16.25
C ARG A 535 -8.64 -20.70 17.60
N ALA A 536 -7.35 -20.57 17.88
CA ALA A 536 -6.88 -19.98 19.13
C ALA A 536 -7.30 -18.51 19.28
N LEU A 537 -7.23 -17.74 18.20
CA LEU A 537 -7.68 -16.35 18.17
C LEU A 537 -9.20 -16.23 18.30
N ASP A 538 -9.98 -17.14 17.67
CA ASP A 538 -11.44 -17.20 17.81
C ASP A 538 -11.88 -17.54 19.23
N GLU A 539 -11.30 -18.59 19.83
CA GLU A 539 -11.61 -19.03 21.19
C GLU A 539 -11.30 -17.94 22.23
N PHE A 540 -10.35 -17.06 21.90
CA PHE A 540 -10.02 -15.90 22.72
C PHE A 540 -10.89 -14.68 22.40
N HIS A 541 -11.55 -14.60 21.25
CA HIS A 541 -12.24 -13.42 20.71
C HIS A 541 -11.28 -12.24 20.46
N ALA A 542 -10.14 -12.52 19.85
CA ALA A 542 -9.08 -11.53 19.62
C ALA A 542 -9.55 -10.35 18.75
N GLU A 543 -10.55 -10.55 17.89
CA GLU A 543 -11.11 -9.52 17.00
C GLU A 543 -11.79 -8.37 17.75
N THR A 544 -12.26 -8.61 18.97
CA THR A 544 -12.92 -7.60 19.82
C THR A 544 -12.07 -7.16 21.02
N ALA A 545 -10.91 -7.78 21.21
CA ALA A 545 -10.00 -7.46 22.31
C ALA A 545 -9.25 -6.14 22.06
N VAL A 546 -8.86 -5.47 23.14
CA VAL A 546 -7.93 -4.35 23.06
C VAL A 546 -6.54 -4.92 22.79
N TRP A 547 -5.91 -4.45 21.74
CA TRP A 547 -4.55 -4.86 21.39
C TRP A 547 -3.51 -3.89 21.97
N HIS A 548 -2.54 -4.41 22.72
CA HIS A 548 -1.41 -3.71 23.30
C HIS A 548 -0.13 -4.12 22.59
N PRO A 549 0.46 -3.26 21.78
CA PRO A 549 1.66 -3.59 21.04
C PRO A 549 2.91 -3.63 21.91
N TYR A 550 3.87 -4.45 21.54
CA TYR A 550 5.14 -4.64 22.27
C TYR A 550 6.00 -3.37 22.42
N TRP A 551 5.79 -2.37 21.58
CA TRP A 551 6.55 -1.10 21.64
C TRP A 551 5.92 -0.05 22.56
N GLU A 552 4.79 -0.32 23.13
CA GLU A 552 4.14 0.52 24.14
C GLU A 552 4.26 -0.11 25.51
N PRO A 553 4.57 0.68 26.55
CA PRO A 553 4.59 0.16 27.92
C PRO A 553 3.24 -0.43 28.33
N ASN A 554 3.25 -1.60 28.95
CA ASN A 554 2.05 -2.26 29.43
C ASN A 554 2.20 -2.68 30.92
N ALA A 555 1.13 -2.46 31.69
CA ALA A 555 1.12 -2.80 33.12
C ALA A 555 0.79 -4.29 33.38
N ILE A 556 0.13 -4.98 32.43
CA ILE A 556 -0.33 -6.37 32.60
C ILE A 556 0.86 -7.34 32.54
N ALA A 557 1.69 -7.18 31.51
CA ALA A 557 2.89 -7.98 31.34
C ALA A 557 3.92 -7.25 30.47
N ALA A 558 5.20 -7.50 30.72
CA ALA A 558 6.29 -6.94 29.93
C ALA A 558 7.39 -7.99 29.70
N CYS A 559 7.85 -8.12 28.46
CA CYS A 559 9.03 -8.93 28.14
C CYS A 559 10.29 -8.15 28.50
N GLU A 560 11.17 -8.75 29.31
CA GLU A 560 12.43 -8.13 29.76
C GLU A 560 13.66 -8.72 29.05
N THR A 561 13.45 -9.60 28.10
CA THR A 561 14.52 -10.25 27.34
C THR A 561 14.74 -9.54 26.00
N GLU A 562 15.96 -9.12 25.73
CA GLU A 562 16.35 -8.49 24.46
C GLU A 562 16.04 -9.38 23.26
N ASP A 563 15.59 -8.78 22.14
CA ASP A 563 15.15 -9.44 20.89
C ASP A 563 14.03 -10.48 21.04
N ALA A 564 13.32 -10.45 22.18
CA ALA A 564 12.04 -11.11 22.34
C ALA A 564 10.96 -10.05 22.58
N TYR A 565 9.80 -10.25 21.98
CA TYR A 565 8.75 -9.22 21.91
C TYR A 565 7.42 -9.80 22.35
N LEU A 566 6.66 -9.06 23.18
CA LEU A 566 5.38 -9.47 23.73
C LEU A 566 4.31 -8.42 23.41
N SER A 567 3.38 -8.76 22.53
CA SER A 567 2.13 -8.02 22.35
C SER A 567 0.99 -8.73 23.06
N LEU A 568 -0.02 -7.98 23.53
CA LEU A 568 -1.14 -8.54 24.29
C LEU A 568 -2.47 -8.22 23.61
N TYR A 569 -3.42 -9.14 23.75
CA TYR A 569 -4.85 -8.91 23.56
C TYR A 569 -5.54 -8.99 24.91
N GLU A 570 -6.36 -8.01 25.22
CA GLU A 570 -7.07 -7.90 26.49
C GLU A 570 -8.59 -7.78 26.26
N ASN A 571 -9.33 -8.66 26.88
CA ASN A 571 -10.76 -8.59 27.10
C ASN A 571 -11.05 -8.94 28.57
N ASP A 572 -11.94 -9.88 28.88
CA ASP A 572 -12.07 -10.49 30.20
C ASP A 572 -10.90 -11.42 30.57
N ARG A 573 -10.08 -11.79 29.60
CA ARG A 573 -8.85 -12.58 29.69
C ARG A 573 -7.68 -11.80 29.07
N VAL A 574 -6.48 -12.36 29.12
CA VAL A 574 -5.29 -11.81 28.46
C VAL A 574 -4.61 -12.90 27.62
N LEU A 575 -4.40 -12.64 26.35
CA LEU A 575 -3.63 -13.48 25.45
C LEU A 575 -2.37 -12.74 25.00
N GLY A 576 -1.20 -13.25 25.40
CA GLY A 576 0.09 -12.74 24.96
C GLY A 576 0.55 -13.44 23.70
N VAL A 577 1.06 -12.67 22.75
CA VAL A 577 1.86 -13.16 21.61
C VAL A 577 3.30 -12.86 21.92
N LEU A 578 4.05 -13.89 22.32
CA LEU A 578 5.48 -13.80 22.61
C LEU A 578 6.29 -14.34 21.43
N SER A 579 7.17 -13.54 20.85
CA SER A 579 7.99 -13.94 19.72
C SER A 579 9.48 -13.77 20.00
N ASN A 580 10.27 -14.77 19.61
CA ASN A 580 11.71 -14.70 19.47
C ASN A 580 12.05 -14.53 17.99
N LEU A 581 12.61 -13.39 17.60
CA LEU A 581 12.96 -13.09 16.20
C LEU A 581 14.41 -13.46 15.84
N THR A 582 15.16 -14.09 16.77
CA THR A 582 16.54 -14.52 16.54
C THR A 582 16.61 -15.97 16.06
N MET A 583 17.77 -16.35 15.54
CA MET A 583 18.03 -17.70 15.03
C MET A 583 18.52 -18.68 16.12
N GLN A 584 18.40 -18.31 17.39
CA GLN A 584 18.76 -19.16 18.52
C GLN A 584 17.58 -19.26 19.50
N PRO A 585 17.36 -20.40 20.14
CA PRO A 585 16.41 -20.47 21.25
C PRO A 585 16.77 -19.48 22.36
N LYS A 586 15.78 -18.83 22.94
CA LYS A 586 15.98 -17.88 24.05
C LYS A 586 15.17 -18.29 25.26
N THR A 587 15.78 -18.22 26.43
CA THR A 587 15.06 -18.22 27.68
C THR A 587 14.54 -16.81 27.92
N VAL A 588 13.23 -16.66 27.92
CA VAL A 588 12.54 -15.36 27.99
C VAL A 588 11.92 -15.19 29.37
N SER A 589 12.10 -14.01 29.96
CA SER A 589 11.47 -13.57 31.20
C SER A 589 10.36 -12.58 30.92
N ILE A 590 9.16 -12.88 31.41
CA ILE A 590 7.98 -12.01 31.33
C ILE A 590 7.65 -11.56 32.76
N ARG A 591 7.76 -10.27 33.05
CA ARG A 591 7.28 -9.67 34.29
C ARG A 591 5.76 -9.54 34.25
N THR A 592 5.05 -10.10 35.24
CA THR A 592 3.60 -10.04 35.34
C THR A 592 3.15 -10.43 36.76
N ASP A 593 2.00 -9.92 37.18
CA ASP A 593 1.33 -10.32 38.43
C ASP A 593 0.47 -11.58 38.28
N ARG A 594 0.40 -12.14 37.07
CA ARG A 594 -0.37 -13.38 36.83
C ARG A 594 0.36 -14.57 37.39
N PRO A 595 -0.35 -15.52 38.03
CA PRO A 595 0.29 -16.67 38.70
C PRO A 595 0.89 -17.69 37.74
N ARG A 596 0.42 -17.71 36.49
CA ARG A 596 0.86 -18.67 35.47
C ARG A 596 0.53 -18.17 34.06
N ALA A 597 1.19 -18.76 33.06
CA ALA A 597 0.83 -18.66 31.64
C ALA A 597 0.62 -20.06 31.05
N ARG A 598 -0.32 -20.18 30.13
CA ARG A 598 -0.56 -21.42 29.37
C ARG A 598 -0.38 -21.17 27.88
N ASN A 599 0.50 -21.92 27.23
CA ASN A 599 0.58 -21.92 25.77
C ASN A 599 -0.66 -22.60 25.19
N VAL A 600 -1.52 -21.84 24.50
CA VAL A 600 -2.81 -22.33 24.01
C VAL A 600 -2.66 -23.31 22.83
N LEU A 601 -1.52 -23.31 22.11
CA LEU A 601 -1.26 -24.23 21.01
C LEU A 601 -0.70 -25.58 21.47
N THR A 602 0.11 -25.59 22.54
CA THR A 602 0.77 -26.82 23.04
C THR A 602 0.12 -27.36 24.32
N GLY A 603 -0.61 -26.51 25.05
CA GLY A 603 -1.18 -26.82 26.36
C GLY A 603 -0.18 -26.75 27.52
N GLU A 604 1.10 -26.43 27.25
CA GLU A 604 2.13 -26.30 28.28
C GLU A 604 1.86 -25.11 29.19
N THR A 605 2.12 -25.31 30.50
CA THR A 605 1.88 -24.29 31.54
C THR A 605 3.19 -23.91 32.23
N PHE A 606 3.35 -22.61 32.49
CA PHE A 606 4.51 -22.00 33.12
C PHE A 606 4.06 -21.24 34.36
N GLU A 607 4.59 -21.59 35.51
CA GLU A 607 4.27 -20.94 36.79
C GLU A 607 5.08 -19.65 36.96
N SER A 608 4.50 -18.68 37.65
CA SER A 608 5.18 -17.44 38.01
C SER A 608 6.02 -17.62 39.26
N HIS A 609 7.25 -17.15 39.26
CA HIS A 609 8.15 -17.08 40.39
C HIS A 609 8.64 -15.64 40.56
N ASP A 610 8.43 -15.07 41.76
CA ASP A 610 8.83 -13.70 42.09
C ASP A 610 8.33 -12.63 41.08
N GLY A 611 7.09 -12.81 40.57
CA GLY A 611 6.49 -11.89 39.61
C GLY A 611 7.00 -12.06 38.18
N HIS A 612 7.67 -13.18 37.86
CA HIS A 612 8.20 -13.49 36.56
C HIS A 612 7.80 -14.88 36.08
N ILE A 613 7.39 -14.97 34.85
CA ILE A 613 7.21 -16.22 34.11
C ILE A 613 8.40 -16.41 33.17
N THR A 614 9.06 -17.56 33.31
CA THR A 614 10.23 -17.89 32.48
C THR A 614 9.93 -19.10 31.59
N LEU A 615 10.21 -18.99 30.30
CA LEU A 615 10.04 -20.06 29.34
C LEU A 615 11.11 -19.99 28.24
N THR A 616 11.33 -21.10 27.56
CA THR A 616 12.20 -21.12 26.38
C THR A 616 11.37 -21.00 25.12
N VAL A 617 11.70 -20.04 24.28
CA VAL A 617 11.10 -19.84 22.95
C VAL A 617 12.11 -20.19 21.89
N ASP A 618 11.78 -21.15 21.03
CA ASP A 618 12.64 -21.61 19.94
C ASP A 618 13.01 -20.45 18.98
N ALA A 619 14.00 -20.69 18.15
CA ALA A 619 14.47 -19.75 17.13
C ALA A 619 13.36 -19.38 16.12
N CYS A 620 13.14 -18.09 15.94
CA CYS A 620 12.12 -17.55 15.02
C CYS A 620 10.74 -18.21 15.23
N LYS A 621 10.28 -18.27 16.47
CA LYS A 621 8.94 -18.78 16.80
C LYS A 621 8.14 -17.81 17.66
N ALA A 622 6.82 -17.93 17.53
CA ALA A 622 5.83 -17.29 18.41
C ALA A 622 5.18 -18.33 19.33
N CYS A 623 4.85 -17.90 20.54
CA CYS A 623 4.00 -18.60 21.49
C CYS A 623 2.75 -17.76 21.78
N LEU A 624 1.59 -18.38 21.79
CA LEU A 624 0.34 -17.76 22.23
C LEU A 624 0.09 -18.18 23.70
N LEU A 625 0.21 -17.21 24.61
CA LEU A 625 0.21 -17.43 26.05
C LEU A 625 -1.05 -16.81 26.69
N GLU A 626 -1.97 -17.64 27.17
CA GLU A 626 -3.06 -17.17 28.04
C GLU A 626 -2.49 -16.94 29.45
N LEU A 627 -2.61 -15.67 29.93
CA LEU A 627 -2.04 -15.19 31.19
C LEU A 627 -3.08 -15.17 32.33
#